data_d78f020bffcb740171443f14a1ab2ba4
#
_entry.id   d78f020bffcb740171443f14a1ab2ba4
#
_cell.length_a   1.000
_cell.length_b   1.000
_cell.length_c   1.000
_cell.angle_alpha   90.00
_cell.angle_beta   90.00
_cell.angle_gamma   90.00
#
_symmetry.space_group_name_H-M   'P 1'
#
loop_
_entity.id
_entity.type
_entity.pdbx_description
1 polymer ?
#
loop_
_entity_poly.entity_id
_entity_poly.type
_entity_poly.pdbx_seq_one_letter_code
_entity_poly.pdbx_strand_id
1 'polypeptide(L)'
;RFDEKPFSLVSANPVTLMISAVGPFTRLVHELTVGDQLWLRGPFGHGFSLPAGCRRPALIGGGYGVAPLLWFAQQHVDWVDATAVIVGARTAGDLLYTQRFQAMADHQPSLALYTTTEDGSWGEQGRVTDVLAPLLEQQEVDSIFACGPHGMLDALAGLARRHGVTCQLSWEAYMRCGMGICGACEHEGKVLCMDGPVLPVAV
;
A
#
# COMPACT_ATOMS: atom_id res chain seq x y z
N ARG A 1 -0.17 -28.26 -11.44
CA ARG A 1 -0.95 -27.12 -11.95
C ARG A 1 -0.18 -25.87 -11.57
N PHE A 2 0.34 -25.16 -12.55
CA PHE A 2 0.99 -23.89 -12.30
C PHE A 2 -0.11 -22.86 -12.06
N ASP A 3 -0.14 -22.29 -10.87
CA ASP A 3 -1.02 -21.17 -10.49
C ASP A 3 -0.12 -19.95 -10.27
N GLU A 4 -0.50 -18.81 -10.80
CA GLU A 4 0.22 -17.56 -10.61
C GLU A 4 -0.65 -16.61 -9.81
N LYS A 5 -0.04 -15.89 -8.90
CA LYS A 5 -0.69 -14.85 -8.09
C LYS A 5 0.11 -13.57 -8.13
N PRO A 6 -0.53 -12.40 -8.24
CA PRO A 6 0.13 -11.12 -8.15
C PRO A 6 0.55 -10.83 -6.70
N PHE A 7 1.75 -10.27 -6.54
CA PHE A 7 2.24 -9.80 -5.25
C PHE A 7 2.91 -8.44 -5.43
N SER A 8 2.72 -7.56 -4.46
CA SER A 8 3.46 -6.32 -4.38
C SER A 8 4.86 -6.56 -3.81
N LEU A 9 5.83 -5.81 -4.31
CA LEU A 9 7.20 -5.84 -3.78
C LEU A 9 7.27 -5.08 -2.46
N VAL A 10 8.02 -5.64 -1.51
CA VAL A 10 8.48 -4.96 -0.29
C VAL A 10 9.87 -4.38 -0.51
N SER A 11 10.68 -5.01 -1.37
CA SER A 11 12.00 -4.57 -1.77
C SER A 11 12.36 -5.20 -3.12
N ALA A 12 13.14 -4.52 -3.93
CA ALA A 12 13.64 -5.02 -5.21
C ALA A 12 15.05 -5.63 -5.09
N ASN A 13 15.82 -5.27 -4.07
CA ASN A 13 17.18 -5.81 -3.88
C ASN A 13 17.49 -6.04 -2.38
N PRO A 14 17.48 -7.27 -1.89
CA PRO A 14 16.99 -8.46 -2.59
C PRO A 14 15.48 -8.38 -2.86
N VAL A 15 14.99 -9.11 -3.86
CA VAL A 15 13.55 -9.21 -4.12
C VAL A 15 12.87 -9.79 -2.88
N THR A 16 11.96 -9.01 -2.29
CA THR A 16 11.25 -9.39 -1.08
C THR A 16 9.76 -9.25 -1.31
N LEU A 17 9.02 -10.31 -1.00
CA LEU A 17 7.57 -10.36 -1.08
C LEU A 17 6.99 -10.62 0.31
N MET A 18 5.83 -10.05 0.59
CA MET A 18 5.00 -10.42 1.72
C MET A 18 3.87 -11.31 1.23
N ILE A 19 3.80 -12.53 1.73
CA ILE A 19 2.84 -13.53 1.28
C ILE A 19 2.09 -14.07 2.50
N SER A 20 0.77 -13.98 2.49
CA SER A 20 -0.07 -14.59 3.51
C SER A 20 -0.64 -15.93 3.03
N ALA A 21 -0.72 -16.91 3.92
CA ALA A 21 -1.21 -18.26 3.63
C ALA A 21 -2.75 -18.33 3.54
N VAL A 22 -3.35 -17.56 2.64
CA VAL A 22 -4.82 -17.43 2.50
C VAL A 22 -5.46 -18.46 1.55
N GLY A 23 -4.68 -19.11 0.69
CA GLY A 23 -5.19 -20.04 -0.31
C GLY A 23 -4.26 -21.20 -0.59
N PRO A 24 -4.66 -22.18 -1.42
CA PRO A 24 -3.83 -23.36 -1.71
C PRO A 24 -2.45 -23.03 -2.22
N PHE A 25 -2.34 -22.10 -3.19
CA PHE A 25 -1.06 -21.66 -3.74
C PHE A 25 -0.14 -21.03 -2.67
N THR A 26 -0.67 -20.08 -1.91
CA THR A 26 0.14 -19.36 -0.90
C THR A 26 0.53 -20.26 0.27
N ARG A 27 -0.27 -21.28 0.62
CA ARG A 27 0.12 -22.30 1.61
C ARG A 27 1.30 -23.14 1.12
N LEU A 28 1.29 -23.57 -0.15
CA LEU A 28 2.44 -24.26 -0.74
C LEU A 28 3.71 -23.40 -0.75
N VAL A 29 3.56 -22.08 -0.99
CA VAL A 29 4.72 -21.17 -0.90
C VAL A 29 5.28 -21.11 0.53
N HIS A 30 4.44 -21.21 1.56
CA HIS A 30 4.87 -21.26 2.96
C HIS A 30 5.57 -22.58 3.36
N GLU A 31 5.44 -23.63 2.55
CA GLU A 31 6.15 -24.91 2.75
C GLU A 31 7.57 -24.88 2.16
N LEU A 32 7.92 -23.86 1.37
CA LEU A 32 9.25 -23.72 0.79
C LEU A 32 10.29 -23.45 1.87
N THR A 33 11.47 -24.01 1.67
CA THR A 33 12.64 -23.86 2.54
C THR A 33 13.78 -23.17 1.80
N VAL A 34 14.79 -22.75 2.54
CA VAL A 34 15.99 -22.14 1.95
C VAL A 34 16.66 -23.12 1.01
N GLY A 35 16.84 -22.72 -0.25
CA GLY A 35 17.36 -23.53 -1.34
C GLY A 35 16.31 -23.95 -2.35
N ASP A 36 15.03 -23.87 -2.02
CA ASP A 36 13.93 -24.09 -2.97
C ASP A 36 13.82 -22.95 -3.99
N GLN A 37 13.25 -23.25 -5.14
CA GLN A 37 13.12 -22.29 -6.23
C GLN A 37 11.67 -21.81 -6.38
N LEU A 38 11.50 -20.50 -6.46
CA LEU A 38 10.25 -19.83 -6.82
C LEU A 38 10.46 -19.01 -8.09
N TRP A 39 9.63 -19.27 -9.09
CA TRP A 39 9.71 -18.52 -10.36
C TRP A 39 8.83 -17.28 -10.29
N LEU A 40 9.43 -16.14 -10.59
CA LEU A 40 8.77 -14.84 -10.65
C LEU A 40 8.83 -14.31 -12.07
N ARG A 41 7.78 -13.62 -12.48
CA ARG A 41 7.78 -12.81 -13.72
C ARG A 41 7.21 -11.43 -13.42
N GLY A 42 7.69 -10.43 -14.12
CA GLY A 42 7.33 -9.03 -13.90
C GLY A 42 8.56 -8.12 -13.97
N PRO A 43 8.49 -6.90 -13.47
CA PRO A 43 7.30 -6.27 -12.88
C PRO A 43 6.19 -6.00 -13.91
N PHE A 44 4.95 -5.92 -13.46
CA PHE A 44 3.78 -5.62 -14.29
C PHE A 44 3.10 -4.33 -13.83
N GLY A 45 2.52 -3.63 -14.80
CA GLY A 45 1.75 -2.42 -14.56
C GLY A 45 2.58 -1.26 -14.03
N HIS A 46 1.92 -0.37 -13.30
CA HIS A 46 2.49 0.85 -12.75
C HIS A 46 2.33 0.91 -11.24
N GLY A 47 3.43 1.17 -10.54
CA GLY A 47 3.45 1.40 -9.10
C GLY A 47 3.18 2.86 -8.72
N PHE A 48 3.32 3.17 -7.44
CA PHE A 48 3.29 4.54 -6.95
C PHE A 48 4.40 5.38 -7.56
N SER A 49 4.09 6.64 -7.84
CA SER A 49 5.04 7.64 -8.34
C SER A 49 4.89 8.94 -7.58
N LEU A 50 6.00 9.56 -7.19
CA LEU A 50 5.97 10.85 -6.50
C LEU A 50 5.64 11.96 -7.51
N PRO A 51 4.48 12.63 -7.42
CA PRO A 51 4.13 13.68 -8.36
C PRO A 51 4.98 14.93 -8.11
N ALA A 52 5.19 15.70 -9.18
CA ALA A 52 5.86 17.00 -9.06
C ALA A 52 5.11 17.90 -8.08
N GLY A 53 5.83 18.49 -7.13
CA GLY A 53 5.25 19.37 -6.10
C GLY A 53 4.72 18.66 -4.87
N CYS A 54 4.73 17.34 -4.80
CA CYS A 54 4.44 16.60 -3.57
C CYS A 54 5.52 16.90 -2.53
N ARG A 55 5.10 17.45 -1.39
CA ARG A 55 6.00 17.84 -0.28
C ARG A 55 5.65 17.15 1.03
N ARG A 56 4.38 16.80 1.23
CA ARG A 56 3.85 16.24 2.47
C ARG A 56 2.92 15.06 2.18
N PRO A 57 3.49 13.91 1.70
CA PRO A 57 2.70 12.72 1.42
C PRO A 57 2.15 12.07 2.69
N ALA A 58 0.94 11.51 2.59
CA ALA A 58 0.43 10.50 3.51
C ALA A 58 0.50 9.12 2.84
N LEU A 59 1.17 8.17 3.49
CA LEU A 59 1.28 6.77 3.09
C LEU A 59 0.34 5.94 3.96
N ILE A 60 -0.75 5.40 3.38
CA ILE A 60 -1.83 4.80 4.15
C ILE A 60 -2.00 3.33 3.81
N GLY A 61 -1.64 2.47 4.76
CA GLY A 61 -1.68 1.03 4.59
C GLY A 61 -2.75 0.35 5.44
N GLY A 62 -3.59 -0.50 4.80
CA GLY A 62 -4.54 -1.37 5.48
C GLY A 62 -4.14 -2.84 5.35
N GLY A 63 -3.88 -3.53 6.47
CA GLY A 63 -3.46 -4.92 6.45
C GLY A 63 -2.23 -5.16 5.56
N TYR A 64 -2.34 -6.05 4.58
CA TYR A 64 -1.22 -6.37 3.67
C TYR A 64 -0.84 -5.23 2.73
N GLY A 65 -1.71 -4.25 2.51
CA GLY A 65 -1.45 -3.09 1.67
C GLY A 65 -0.30 -2.20 2.16
N VAL A 66 0.17 -2.39 3.37
CA VAL A 66 1.33 -1.68 3.92
C VAL A 66 2.65 -2.04 3.22
N ALA A 67 2.75 -3.22 2.62
CA ALA A 67 3.98 -3.74 2.01
C ALA A 67 4.59 -2.85 0.91
N PRO A 68 3.86 -2.47 -0.15
CA PRO A 68 4.40 -1.61 -1.20
C PRO A 68 4.70 -0.18 -0.72
N LEU A 69 4.00 0.28 0.32
CA LEU A 69 4.22 1.60 0.90
C LEU A 69 5.53 1.68 1.69
N LEU A 70 5.95 0.59 2.31
CA LEU A 70 7.26 0.54 2.98
C LEU A 70 8.39 0.74 1.97
N TRP A 71 8.33 0.06 0.82
CA TRP A 71 9.32 0.25 -0.24
C TRP A 71 9.27 1.67 -0.82
N PHE A 72 8.07 2.18 -1.08
CA PHE A 72 7.89 3.56 -1.56
C PHE A 72 8.45 4.59 -0.58
N ALA A 73 8.19 4.44 0.72
CA ALA A 73 8.75 5.31 1.75
C ALA A 73 10.29 5.29 1.72
N GLN A 74 10.91 4.12 1.68
CA GLN A 74 12.37 3.96 1.65
C GLN A 74 13.03 4.66 0.44
N GLN A 75 12.30 4.82 -0.67
CA GLN A 75 12.82 5.47 -1.88
C GLN A 75 12.64 7.00 -1.88
N HIS A 76 11.67 7.52 -1.13
CA HIS A 76 11.21 8.90 -1.33
C HIS A 76 11.19 9.77 -0.08
N VAL A 77 11.35 9.22 1.12
CA VAL A 77 11.25 9.98 2.38
C VAL A 77 12.25 11.16 2.46
N ASP A 78 13.42 11.03 1.83
CA ASP A 78 14.45 12.08 1.81
C ASP A 78 14.15 13.22 0.82
N TRP A 79 13.11 13.07 -0.03
CA TRP A 79 12.80 14.00 -1.11
C TRP A 79 11.63 14.92 -0.81
N VAL A 80 11.04 14.78 0.37
CA VAL A 80 9.83 15.50 0.81
C VAL A 80 10.08 16.19 2.15
N ASP A 81 9.23 17.16 2.50
CA ASP A 81 9.41 17.95 3.73
C ASP A 81 8.94 17.20 4.98
N ALA A 82 7.85 16.46 4.83
CA ALA A 82 7.28 15.61 5.90
C ALA A 82 6.53 14.44 5.28
N THR A 83 6.49 13.31 6.00
CA THR A 83 5.75 12.11 5.59
C THR A 83 4.90 11.62 6.76
N ALA A 84 3.59 11.51 6.56
CA ALA A 84 2.69 10.82 7.48
C ALA A 84 2.53 9.36 7.03
N VAL A 85 2.92 8.41 7.85
CA VAL A 85 2.64 6.99 7.63
C VAL A 85 1.49 6.58 8.54
N ILE A 86 0.39 6.10 7.97
CA ILE A 86 -0.80 5.67 8.72
C ILE A 86 -1.02 4.18 8.44
N VAL A 87 -0.85 3.35 9.45
CA VAL A 87 -1.05 1.90 9.36
C VAL A 87 -2.29 1.51 10.14
N GLY A 88 -3.28 0.95 9.45
CA GLY A 88 -4.53 0.50 10.05
C GLY A 88 -4.73 -1.01 9.97
N ALA A 89 -5.35 -1.55 11.02
CA ALA A 89 -5.72 -2.97 11.09
C ALA A 89 -7.00 -3.14 11.91
N ARG A 90 -7.55 -4.37 11.90
CA ARG A 90 -8.68 -4.69 12.79
C ARG A 90 -8.24 -4.84 14.24
N THR A 91 -7.10 -5.48 14.45
CA THR A 91 -6.52 -5.76 15.78
C THR A 91 -5.01 -5.49 15.78
N ALA A 92 -4.41 -5.40 16.95
CA ALA A 92 -2.95 -5.26 17.11
C ALA A 92 -2.16 -6.40 16.41
N GLY A 93 -2.70 -7.62 16.43
CA GLY A 93 -2.07 -8.78 15.78
C GLY A 93 -2.04 -8.70 14.25
N ASP A 94 -2.89 -7.87 13.65
CA ASP A 94 -2.98 -7.65 12.20
C ASP A 94 -2.12 -6.47 11.72
N LEU A 95 -1.49 -5.70 12.63
CA LEU A 95 -0.59 -4.61 12.27
C LEU A 95 0.72 -5.15 11.70
N LEU A 96 1.06 -4.75 10.49
CA LEU A 96 2.24 -5.22 9.78
C LEU A 96 3.25 -4.09 9.57
N TYR A 97 4.53 -4.41 9.62
CA TYR A 97 5.66 -3.51 9.36
C TYR A 97 5.76 -2.26 10.24
N THR A 98 4.96 -2.11 11.28
CA THR A 98 5.00 -0.95 12.18
C THR A 98 6.39 -0.74 12.79
N GLN A 99 7.09 -1.82 13.18
CA GLN A 99 8.46 -1.74 13.69
C GLN A 99 9.46 -1.20 12.67
N ARG A 100 9.28 -1.53 11.37
CA ARG A 100 10.15 -1.00 10.31
C ARG A 100 9.89 0.48 10.06
N PHE A 101 8.64 0.90 10.05
CA PHE A 101 8.31 2.33 9.94
C PHE A 101 8.76 3.10 11.18
N GLN A 102 8.66 2.53 12.37
CA GLN A 102 9.18 3.15 13.58
C GLN A 102 10.69 3.32 13.50
N ALA A 103 11.43 2.30 13.08
CA ALA A 103 12.86 2.41 12.88
C ALA A 103 13.24 3.49 11.83
N MET A 104 12.42 3.68 10.80
CA MET A 104 12.61 4.79 9.86
C MET A 104 12.36 6.14 10.55
N ALA A 105 11.26 6.28 11.31
CA ALA A 105 10.92 7.50 12.03
C ALA A 105 11.99 7.90 13.06
N ASP A 106 12.60 6.91 13.73
CA ASP A 106 13.68 7.15 14.70
C ASP A 106 14.94 7.79 14.05
N HIS A 107 15.14 7.56 12.75
CA HIS A 107 16.28 8.10 11.99
C HIS A 107 15.89 9.31 11.11
N GLN A 108 14.60 9.49 10.84
CA GLN A 108 14.08 10.50 9.93
C GLN A 108 12.99 11.34 10.63
N PRO A 109 13.38 12.48 11.25
CA PRO A 109 12.44 13.33 12.02
C PRO A 109 11.25 13.86 11.22
N SER A 110 11.36 13.90 9.89
CA SER A 110 10.27 14.30 8.98
C SER A 110 9.22 13.21 8.77
N LEU A 111 9.43 11.98 9.25
CA LEU A 111 8.49 10.89 9.16
C LEU A 111 7.75 10.70 10.48
N ALA A 112 6.41 10.84 10.45
CA ALA A 112 5.53 10.53 11.58
C ALA A 112 4.78 9.23 11.31
N LEU A 113 4.80 8.31 12.29
CA LEU A 113 4.05 7.05 12.24
C LEU A 113 2.80 7.13 13.11
N TYR A 114 1.66 6.85 12.50
CA TYR A 114 0.36 6.69 13.16
C TYR A 114 -0.11 5.24 13.02
N THR A 115 -0.64 4.68 14.08
CA THR A 115 -1.22 3.33 14.05
C THR A 115 -2.65 3.36 14.55
N THR A 116 -3.56 2.65 13.86
CA THR A 116 -4.95 2.52 14.29
C THR A 116 -5.38 1.06 14.33
N THR A 117 -6.23 0.72 15.31
CA THR A 117 -6.94 -0.56 15.33
C THR A 117 -8.42 -0.34 15.55
N GLU A 118 -9.27 -1.08 14.83
CA GLU A 118 -10.72 -0.91 14.96
C GLU A 118 -11.22 -1.30 16.37
N ASP A 119 -10.56 -2.29 16.99
CA ASP A 119 -10.88 -2.77 18.34
C ASP A 119 -10.19 -1.97 19.47
N GLY A 120 -9.29 -1.04 19.16
CA GLY A 120 -8.54 -0.24 20.14
C GLY A 120 -7.43 -1.02 20.87
N SER A 121 -7.05 -2.20 20.37
CA SER A 121 -6.02 -3.03 21.01
C SER A 121 -4.60 -2.46 20.88
N TRP A 122 -4.37 -1.51 19.93
CA TRP A 122 -3.11 -0.80 19.75
C TRP A 122 -3.30 0.51 18.99
N GLY A 123 -2.53 1.54 19.37
CA GLY A 123 -2.60 2.86 18.73
C GLY A 123 -3.93 3.57 19.00
N GLU A 124 -4.38 4.35 18.03
CA GLU A 124 -5.69 5.00 18.11
C GLU A 124 -6.80 4.00 17.78
N GLN A 125 -7.91 4.06 18.54
CA GLN A 125 -9.09 3.27 18.19
C GLN A 125 -9.84 3.93 17.05
N GLY A 126 -10.00 3.25 15.93
CA GLY A 126 -10.70 3.77 14.77
C GLY A 126 -10.11 3.30 13.45
N ARG A 127 -10.38 4.06 12.41
CA ARG A 127 -9.94 3.79 11.04
C ARG A 127 -8.85 4.77 10.62
N VAL A 128 -8.10 4.42 9.60
CA VAL A 128 -7.07 5.30 9.01
C VAL A 128 -7.62 6.66 8.56
N THR A 129 -8.91 6.72 8.19
CA THR A 129 -9.62 7.95 7.83
C THR A 129 -9.77 8.91 9.00
N ASP A 130 -9.87 8.40 10.22
CA ASP A 130 -10.07 9.21 11.42
C ASP A 130 -8.77 9.96 11.79
N VAL A 131 -7.62 9.34 11.49
CA VAL A 131 -6.29 9.98 11.61
C VAL A 131 -6.01 10.93 10.44
N LEU A 132 -6.38 10.53 9.22
CA LEU A 132 -6.07 11.33 8.03
C LEU A 132 -6.89 12.63 7.98
N ALA A 133 -8.16 12.61 8.36
CA ALA A 133 -9.04 13.76 8.22
C ALA A 133 -8.51 15.03 8.91
N PRO A 134 -8.08 14.99 10.20
CA PRO A 134 -7.46 16.15 10.85
C PRO A 134 -6.21 16.66 10.13
N LEU A 135 -5.35 15.76 9.62
CA LEU A 135 -4.12 16.16 8.90
C LEU A 135 -4.45 16.89 7.59
N LEU A 136 -5.50 16.49 6.90
CA LEU A 136 -6.00 17.17 5.71
C LEU A 136 -6.60 18.54 6.04
N GLU A 137 -7.39 18.64 7.11
CA GLU A 137 -7.98 19.90 7.60
C GLU A 137 -6.92 20.93 8.00
N GLN A 138 -5.81 20.45 8.59
CA GLN A 138 -4.67 21.28 8.97
C GLN A 138 -3.70 21.54 7.81
N GLN A 139 -4.00 21.03 6.61
CA GLN A 139 -3.15 21.12 5.42
C GLN A 139 -1.74 20.55 5.64
N GLU A 140 -1.60 19.56 6.51
CA GLU A 140 -0.33 18.85 6.76
C GLU A 140 -0.05 17.76 5.71
N VAL A 141 -1.04 17.44 4.88
CA VAL A 141 -0.95 16.45 3.79
C VAL A 141 -1.38 17.10 2.48
N ASP A 142 -0.58 16.92 1.42
CA ASP A 142 -0.85 17.39 0.05
C ASP A 142 -1.06 16.25 -0.96
N SER A 143 -0.70 15.03 -0.58
CA SER A 143 -0.76 13.87 -1.47
C SER A 143 -1.05 12.60 -0.68
N ILE A 144 -1.94 11.75 -1.19
CA ILE A 144 -2.33 10.48 -0.57
C ILE A 144 -1.82 9.32 -1.44
N PHE A 145 -1.14 8.36 -0.81
CA PHE A 145 -0.74 7.08 -1.41
C PHE A 145 -1.29 5.96 -0.55
N ALA A 146 -2.19 5.15 -1.09
CA ALA A 146 -2.84 4.15 -0.26
C ALA A 146 -2.94 2.77 -0.93
N CYS A 147 -2.82 1.73 -0.09
CA CYS A 147 -3.03 0.34 -0.47
C CYS A 147 -3.72 -0.40 0.68
N GLY A 148 -4.77 -1.15 0.37
CA GLY A 148 -5.54 -1.90 1.36
C GLY A 148 -6.93 -2.30 0.86
N PRO A 149 -7.86 -2.62 1.77
CA PRO A 149 -9.21 -3.03 1.40
C PRO A 149 -9.97 -1.99 0.57
N HIS A 150 -10.78 -2.44 -0.40
CA HIS A 150 -11.52 -1.56 -1.31
C HIS A 150 -12.31 -0.46 -0.59
N GLY A 151 -13.09 -0.81 0.45
CA GLY A 151 -13.85 0.19 1.20
C GLY A 151 -12.99 1.27 1.89
N MET A 152 -11.75 0.93 2.27
CA MET A 152 -10.78 1.92 2.75
C MET A 152 -10.35 2.84 1.61
N LEU A 153 -10.02 2.27 0.44
CA LEU A 153 -9.60 3.04 -0.73
C LEU A 153 -10.69 3.99 -1.22
N ASP A 154 -11.95 3.53 -1.25
CA ASP A 154 -13.12 4.36 -1.60
C ASP A 154 -13.30 5.54 -0.63
N ALA A 155 -13.15 5.30 0.68
CA ALA A 155 -13.24 6.35 1.69
C ALA A 155 -12.11 7.39 1.52
N LEU A 156 -10.90 6.93 1.25
CA LEU A 156 -9.73 7.80 0.99
C LEU A 156 -9.89 8.60 -0.30
N ALA A 157 -10.42 8.00 -1.37
CA ALA A 157 -10.79 8.73 -2.59
C ALA A 157 -11.79 9.86 -2.32
N GLY A 158 -12.78 9.59 -1.47
CA GLY A 158 -13.75 10.60 -1.01
C GLY A 158 -13.10 11.75 -0.24
N LEU A 159 -12.14 11.45 0.65
CA LEU A 159 -11.36 12.47 1.37
C LEU A 159 -10.51 13.30 0.40
N ALA A 160 -9.78 12.66 -0.50
CA ALA A 160 -8.94 13.34 -1.48
C ALA A 160 -9.74 14.36 -2.30
N ARG A 161 -10.91 13.95 -2.84
CA ARG A 161 -11.80 14.83 -3.61
C ARG A 161 -12.31 16.02 -2.79
N ARG A 162 -12.69 15.80 -1.53
CA ARG A 162 -13.19 16.89 -0.65
C ARG A 162 -12.13 17.93 -0.34
N HIS A 163 -10.87 17.50 -0.20
CA HIS A 163 -9.78 18.39 0.18
C HIS A 163 -8.94 18.86 -1.02
N GLY A 164 -9.22 18.36 -2.24
CA GLY A 164 -8.50 18.74 -3.47
C GLY A 164 -7.03 18.32 -3.46
N VAL A 165 -6.68 17.20 -2.79
CA VAL A 165 -5.31 16.70 -2.71
C VAL A 165 -5.09 15.56 -3.70
N THR A 166 -3.89 15.45 -4.25
CA THR A 166 -3.57 14.34 -5.17
C THR A 166 -3.68 12.99 -4.44
N CYS A 167 -4.14 11.96 -5.16
CA CYS A 167 -4.36 10.66 -4.56
C CYS A 167 -4.04 9.54 -5.55
N GLN A 168 -3.24 8.57 -5.11
CA GLN A 168 -2.93 7.35 -5.83
C GLN A 168 -3.33 6.14 -4.97
N LEU A 169 -4.15 5.26 -5.54
CA LEU A 169 -4.69 4.09 -4.86
C LEU A 169 -4.24 2.82 -5.56
N SER A 170 -3.70 1.87 -4.80
CA SER A 170 -3.32 0.55 -5.31
C SER A 170 -4.51 -0.41 -5.16
N TRP A 171 -5.10 -0.78 -6.30
CA TRP A 171 -6.26 -1.65 -6.37
C TRP A 171 -5.87 -3.11 -6.52
N GLU A 172 -6.69 -4.00 -5.99
CA GLU A 172 -6.54 -5.44 -6.14
C GLU A 172 -7.66 -5.99 -7.03
N ALA A 173 -7.28 -6.86 -7.96
CA ALA A 173 -8.22 -7.64 -8.75
C ALA A 173 -7.64 -9.02 -9.07
N TYR A 174 -8.52 -9.93 -9.46
CA TYR A 174 -8.11 -11.26 -9.91
C TYR A 174 -7.30 -11.15 -11.20
N MET A 175 -6.02 -11.53 -11.17
CA MET A 175 -5.14 -11.53 -12.34
C MET A 175 -4.91 -12.95 -12.84
N ARG A 176 -4.97 -13.12 -14.18
CA ARG A 176 -4.71 -14.40 -14.86
C ARG A 176 -3.49 -14.30 -15.77
N CYS A 177 -3.57 -13.49 -16.85
CA CYS A 177 -2.51 -13.44 -17.85
C CYS A 177 -1.35 -12.51 -17.45
N GLY A 178 -1.61 -11.42 -16.72
CA GLY A 178 -0.62 -10.42 -16.35
C GLY A 178 -0.06 -9.61 -17.54
N MET A 179 -0.71 -9.65 -18.73
CA MET A 179 -0.24 -9.01 -19.95
C MET A 179 -1.35 -8.32 -20.77
N GLY A 180 -2.43 -7.91 -20.11
CA GLY A 180 -3.48 -7.11 -20.74
C GLY A 180 -4.46 -7.84 -21.65
N ILE A 181 -4.34 -9.16 -21.84
CA ILE A 181 -5.12 -9.87 -22.88
C ILE A 181 -6.48 -10.33 -22.37
N CYS A 182 -6.55 -10.87 -21.16
CA CYS A 182 -7.76 -11.59 -20.71
C CYS A 182 -8.83 -10.73 -20.05
N GLY A 183 -8.54 -9.47 -19.69
CA GLY A 183 -9.47 -8.55 -19.04
C GLY A 183 -9.88 -8.93 -17.60
N ALA A 184 -9.38 -10.03 -17.04
CA ALA A 184 -9.82 -10.54 -15.73
C ALA A 184 -9.53 -9.59 -14.55
N CYS A 185 -8.57 -8.68 -14.72
CA CYS A 185 -8.19 -7.67 -13.74
C CYS A 185 -8.73 -6.28 -14.08
N GLU A 186 -9.85 -6.22 -14.82
CA GLU A 186 -10.51 -4.95 -15.11
C GLU A 186 -11.05 -4.31 -13.83
N HIS A 187 -10.85 -3.00 -13.71
CA HIS A 187 -11.36 -2.15 -12.66
C HIS A 187 -11.62 -0.74 -13.22
N GLU A 188 -12.88 -0.31 -13.22
CA GLU A 188 -13.32 1.00 -13.74
C GLU A 188 -12.79 1.31 -15.16
N GLY A 189 -12.84 0.34 -16.06
CA GLY A 189 -12.39 0.48 -17.43
C GLY A 189 -10.87 0.41 -17.62
N LYS A 190 -10.10 0.12 -16.59
CA LYS A 190 -8.66 -0.06 -16.61
C LYS A 190 -8.28 -1.53 -16.42
N VAL A 191 -7.23 -1.97 -17.08
CA VAL A 191 -6.69 -3.33 -16.94
C VAL A 191 -5.50 -3.27 -15.98
N LEU A 192 -5.70 -3.63 -14.71
CA LEU A 192 -4.73 -3.36 -13.62
C LEU A 192 -3.34 -3.95 -13.87
N CYS A 193 -3.19 -5.05 -14.58
CA CYS A 193 -1.88 -5.61 -14.90
C CYS A 193 -1.08 -4.77 -15.94
N MET A 194 -1.73 -3.79 -16.58
CA MET A 194 -1.10 -2.88 -17.56
C MET A 194 -1.20 -1.43 -17.09
N ASP A 195 -2.40 -0.96 -16.75
CA ASP A 195 -2.69 0.44 -16.41
C ASP A 195 -2.47 0.75 -14.93
N GLY A 196 -2.53 -0.28 -14.06
CA GLY A 196 -2.39 -0.20 -12.61
C GLY A 196 -1.25 -1.08 -12.09
N PRO A 197 -1.33 -1.64 -10.88
CA PRO A 197 -2.46 -1.60 -9.95
C PRO A 197 -2.71 -0.23 -9.29
N VAL A 198 -1.75 0.68 -9.39
CA VAL A 198 -1.89 2.03 -8.83
C VAL A 198 -2.56 2.94 -9.84
N LEU A 199 -3.73 3.46 -9.48
CA LEU A 199 -4.49 4.40 -10.30
C LEU A 199 -4.63 5.75 -9.60
N PRO A 200 -4.49 6.87 -10.33
CA PRO A 200 -4.76 8.19 -9.78
C PRO A 200 -6.27 8.40 -9.61
N VAL A 201 -6.65 9.08 -8.54
CA VAL A 201 -8.02 9.56 -8.31
C VAL A 201 -8.19 10.92 -8.97
N ALA A 202 -9.24 11.09 -9.75
CA ALA A 202 -9.62 12.40 -10.25
C ALA A 202 -10.14 13.27 -9.09
N VAL A 203 -9.48 14.39 -8.86
CA VAL A 203 -9.79 15.41 -7.83
C VAL A 203 -10.14 16.73 -8.48
#